data_06b2d4f551d91e5946f5279dd42cbf9c
#
_entry.id   06b2d4f551d91e5946f5279dd42cbf9c
#
_cell.length_a   1.000
_cell.length_b   1.000
_cell.length_c   1.000
_cell.angle_alpha   90.00
_cell.angle_beta   90.00
_cell.angle_gamma   90.00
#
_symmetry.space_group_name_H-M   'P 1'
#
loop_
_entity.id
_entity.type
_entity.pdbx_description
1 polymer ?
#
loop_
_entity_poly.entity_id
_entity_poly.type
_entity_poly.pdbx_seq_one_letter_code
_entity_poly.pdbx_strand_id
1 'polypeptide(L)'
;MTSVIVADTSVIINGYLAEQIESGSIRNSEVIIPQAVFDELQSQASNHKQQGFIGLEQIQKLNKLSGSFGLKIILKGSHPSIDDIRFAASGRIDALIIDMAKQNNAILYTSDNVQHLVAAAEDVQTVFLRPKIISETLEFLK
;
A
#
# COMPACT_ATOMS: atom_id res chain seq x y z
N MET A 1 -14.01 13.92 -11.92
CA MET A 1 -12.76 14.18 -11.20
C MET A 1 -12.06 12.88 -10.84
N THR A 2 -10.77 12.83 -11.04
CA THR A 2 -9.96 11.65 -10.75
C THR A 2 -9.58 11.65 -9.27
N SER A 3 -9.86 10.56 -8.57
CA SER A 3 -9.40 10.38 -7.20
C SER A 3 -7.91 10.03 -7.19
N VAL A 4 -7.21 10.46 -6.16
CA VAL A 4 -5.81 10.11 -5.95
C VAL A 4 -5.71 9.23 -4.72
N ILE A 5 -5.08 8.08 -4.87
CA ILE A 5 -4.94 7.06 -3.82
C ILE A 5 -3.46 6.82 -3.59
N VAL A 6 -3.07 6.72 -2.32
CA VAL A 6 -1.74 6.25 -1.92
C VAL A 6 -1.90 4.89 -1.26
N ALA A 7 -1.12 3.92 -1.70
CA ALA A 7 -1.17 2.56 -1.18
C ALA A 7 -0.11 2.36 -0.09
N ASP A 8 -0.55 1.93 1.09
CA ASP A 8 0.34 1.45 2.14
C ASP A 8 0.86 0.06 1.79
N THR A 9 2.02 -0.31 2.32
CA THR A 9 2.64 -1.61 2.10
C THR A 9 1.67 -2.77 2.38
N SER A 10 0.88 -2.64 3.43
CA SER A 10 -0.04 -3.70 3.88
C SER A 10 -1.06 -4.12 2.82
N VAL A 11 -1.69 -3.16 2.12
CA VAL A 11 -2.72 -3.46 1.13
C VAL A 11 -2.12 -4.02 -0.16
N ILE A 12 -0.85 -3.79 -0.39
CA ILE A 12 -0.13 -4.37 -1.53
C ILE A 12 0.17 -5.83 -1.22
N ILE A 13 0.82 -6.10 -0.09
CA ILE A 13 1.25 -7.46 0.29
C ILE A 13 0.06 -8.41 0.40
N ASN A 14 -1.02 -7.99 1.05
CA ASN A 14 -2.18 -8.87 1.25
C ASN A 14 -3.07 -9.03 0.02
N GLY A 15 -2.80 -8.30 -1.05
CA GLY A 15 -3.56 -8.39 -2.30
C GLY A 15 -4.88 -7.65 -2.30
N TYR A 16 -5.24 -6.95 -1.24
CA TYR A 16 -6.54 -6.28 -1.13
C TYR A 16 -6.67 -5.13 -2.12
N LEU A 17 -5.57 -4.42 -2.41
CA LEU A 17 -5.60 -3.35 -3.39
C LEU A 17 -5.97 -3.89 -4.78
N ALA A 18 -5.34 -4.97 -5.21
CA ALA A 18 -5.67 -5.62 -6.47
C ALA A 18 -7.12 -6.12 -6.50
N GLU A 19 -7.62 -6.69 -5.39
CA GLU A 19 -9.03 -7.10 -5.27
C GLU A 19 -9.99 -5.94 -5.47
N GLN A 20 -9.70 -4.80 -4.84
CA GLN A 20 -10.55 -3.60 -4.97
C GLN A 20 -10.58 -3.08 -6.41
N ILE A 21 -9.47 -3.19 -7.12
CA ILE A 21 -9.38 -2.79 -8.52
C ILE A 21 -10.17 -3.78 -9.39
N GLU A 22 -9.92 -5.08 -9.21
CA GLU A 22 -10.56 -6.12 -10.02
C GLU A 22 -12.07 -6.16 -9.83
N SER A 23 -12.55 -5.85 -8.63
CA SER A 23 -14.00 -5.79 -8.34
C SER A 23 -14.67 -4.53 -8.87
N GLY A 24 -13.89 -3.56 -9.34
CA GLY A 24 -14.42 -2.27 -9.80
C GLY A 24 -14.70 -1.27 -8.69
N SER A 25 -14.34 -1.58 -7.45
CA SER A 25 -14.50 -0.67 -6.31
C SER A 25 -13.55 0.53 -6.41
N ILE A 26 -12.40 0.36 -7.02
CA ILE A 26 -11.47 1.43 -7.36
C ILE A 26 -11.46 1.58 -8.87
N ARG A 27 -11.86 2.75 -9.34
CA ARG A 27 -11.87 3.08 -10.78
C ARG A 27 -11.67 4.58 -10.96
N ASN A 28 -11.30 5.00 -12.18
CA ASN A 28 -11.13 6.41 -12.51
C ASN A 28 -10.23 7.13 -11.51
N SER A 29 -9.12 6.49 -11.16
CA SER A 29 -8.24 6.94 -10.07
C SER A 29 -6.79 6.88 -10.50
N GLU A 30 -5.99 7.74 -9.90
CA GLU A 30 -4.54 7.64 -9.94
C GLU A 30 -4.10 6.94 -8.65
N VAL A 31 -3.43 5.80 -8.77
CA VAL A 31 -2.94 5.03 -7.65
C VAL A 31 -1.43 5.23 -7.55
N ILE A 32 -1.00 5.86 -6.47
CA ILE A 32 0.41 6.12 -6.21
C ILE A 32 0.96 5.00 -5.34
N ILE A 33 2.01 4.35 -5.84
CA ILE A 33 2.83 3.45 -5.04
C ILE A 33 4.05 4.27 -4.63
N PRO A 34 4.19 4.59 -3.32
CA PRO A 34 5.36 5.37 -2.88
C PRO A 34 6.66 4.64 -3.20
N GLN A 35 7.65 5.39 -3.66
CA GLN A 35 8.97 4.82 -3.94
C GLN A 35 9.52 4.13 -2.69
N ALA A 36 9.24 4.68 -1.50
CA ALA A 36 9.64 4.09 -0.24
C ALA A 36 9.09 2.67 -0.04
N VAL A 37 7.86 2.43 -0.47
CA VAL A 37 7.23 1.10 -0.41
C VAL A 37 7.96 0.12 -1.33
N PHE A 38 8.20 0.55 -2.57
CA PHE A 38 8.90 -0.30 -3.54
C PHE A 38 10.30 -0.68 -3.04
N ASP A 39 11.05 0.32 -2.54
CA ASP A 39 12.41 0.09 -2.06
C ASP A 39 12.45 -0.80 -0.82
N GLU A 40 11.45 -0.67 0.09
CA GLU A 40 11.33 -1.56 1.24
C GLU A 40 11.09 -3.01 0.80
N LEU A 41 10.17 -3.21 -0.16
CA LEU A 41 9.88 -4.55 -0.68
C LEU A 41 11.09 -5.15 -1.38
N GLN A 42 11.83 -4.33 -2.14
CA GLN A 42 13.06 -4.77 -2.80
C GLN A 42 14.11 -5.21 -1.77
N SER A 43 14.27 -4.43 -0.70
CA SER A 43 15.18 -4.75 0.38
C SER A 43 14.80 -6.05 1.09
N GLN A 44 13.52 -6.24 1.37
CA GLN A 44 13.01 -7.46 1.99
C GLN A 44 13.25 -8.68 1.11
N ALA A 45 12.98 -8.56 -0.20
CA ALA A 45 13.22 -9.65 -1.14
C ALA A 45 14.72 -10.00 -1.22
N SER A 46 15.59 -8.98 -1.24
CA SER A 46 17.05 -9.17 -1.25
C SER A 46 17.55 -9.87 0.01
N ASN A 47 16.84 -9.71 1.12
CA ASN A 47 17.13 -10.38 2.39
C ASN A 47 16.33 -11.68 2.55
N HIS A 48 15.78 -12.21 1.44
CA HIS A 48 15.04 -13.46 1.39
C HIS A 48 13.79 -13.50 2.25
N LYS A 49 13.19 -12.35 2.53
CA LYS A 49 11.91 -12.29 3.23
C LYS A 49 10.78 -12.46 2.22
N GLN A 50 9.89 -13.40 2.50
CA GLN A 50 8.81 -13.75 1.59
C GLN A 50 7.88 -12.58 1.28
N GLN A 51 7.63 -11.70 2.25
CA GLN A 51 6.80 -10.52 2.06
C GLN A 51 7.30 -9.62 0.93
N GLY A 52 8.64 -9.51 0.77
CA GLY A 52 9.23 -8.73 -0.31
C GLY A 52 8.88 -9.29 -1.68
N PHE A 53 9.00 -10.60 -1.84
CA PHE A 53 8.65 -11.27 -3.10
C PHE A 53 7.17 -11.14 -3.41
N ILE A 54 6.31 -11.38 -2.41
CA ILE A 54 4.86 -11.27 -2.56
C ILE A 54 4.48 -9.83 -2.96
N GLY A 55 5.05 -8.84 -2.27
CA GLY A 55 4.76 -7.43 -2.56
C GLY A 55 5.17 -7.03 -3.96
N LEU A 56 6.36 -7.45 -4.42
CA LEU A 56 6.83 -7.14 -5.77
C LEU A 56 5.96 -7.82 -6.84
N GLU A 57 5.53 -9.05 -6.60
CA GLU A 57 4.59 -9.75 -7.49
C GLU A 57 3.26 -9.01 -7.58
N GLN A 58 2.76 -8.51 -6.45
CA GLN A 58 1.53 -7.72 -6.43
C GLN A 58 1.70 -6.42 -7.21
N ILE A 59 2.82 -5.74 -7.10
CA ILE A 59 3.09 -4.52 -7.88
C ILE A 59 3.09 -4.84 -9.38
N GLN A 60 3.68 -5.96 -9.77
CA GLN A 60 3.65 -6.42 -11.16
C GLN A 60 2.20 -6.63 -11.63
N LYS A 61 1.39 -7.25 -10.81
CA LYS A 61 -0.05 -7.45 -11.10
C LYS A 61 -0.78 -6.12 -11.25
N LEU A 62 -0.52 -5.18 -10.35
CA LEU A 62 -1.12 -3.83 -10.40
C LEU A 62 -0.75 -3.12 -11.70
N ASN A 63 0.50 -3.22 -12.12
CA ASN A 63 0.95 -2.60 -13.37
C ASN A 63 0.21 -3.17 -14.58
N LYS A 64 -0.12 -4.46 -14.58
CA LYS A 64 -0.91 -5.08 -15.64
C LYS A 64 -2.35 -4.58 -15.64
N LEU A 65 -2.88 -4.16 -14.49
CA LEU A 65 -4.21 -3.58 -14.37
C LEU A 65 -4.26 -2.10 -14.71
N SER A 66 -3.10 -1.44 -14.81
CA SER A 66 -3.02 -0.04 -15.20
C SER A 66 -3.57 0.15 -16.61
N GLY A 67 -4.39 1.16 -16.79
CA GLY A 67 -5.12 1.38 -18.05
C GLY A 67 -6.51 0.76 -18.06
N SER A 68 -6.80 -0.21 -17.16
CA SER A 68 -8.12 -0.78 -17.00
C SER A 68 -8.94 0.07 -16.02
N PHE A 69 -10.26 0.09 -16.20
CA PHE A 69 -11.17 0.82 -15.30
C PHE A 69 -10.83 2.30 -15.10
N GLY A 70 -10.14 2.92 -16.08
CA GLY A 70 -9.72 4.32 -15.96
C GLY A 70 -8.63 4.55 -14.93
N LEU A 71 -7.84 3.53 -14.63
CA LEU A 71 -6.78 3.59 -13.64
C LEU A 71 -5.45 4.00 -14.23
N LYS A 72 -4.69 4.76 -13.45
CA LYS A 72 -3.29 5.05 -13.72
C LYS A 72 -2.51 4.67 -12.46
N ILE A 73 -1.55 3.76 -12.60
CA ILE A 73 -0.72 3.31 -11.49
C ILE A 73 0.68 3.83 -11.70
N ILE A 74 1.19 4.57 -10.72
CA ILE A 74 2.51 5.22 -10.82
C ILE A 74 3.33 5.01 -9.57
N LEU A 75 4.63 4.91 -9.77
CA LEU A 75 5.62 4.97 -8.72
C LEU A 75 5.99 6.45 -8.52
N LYS A 76 5.98 6.93 -7.29
CA LYS A 76 6.21 8.35 -7.04
C LYS A 76 6.95 8.57 -5.73
N GLY A 77 7.73 9.63 -5.68
CA GLY A 77 8.46 10.05 -4.49
C GLY A 77 9.94 9.75 -4.58
N SER A 78 10.66 10.17 -3.55
CA SER A 78 12.10 9.98 -3.45
C SER A 78 12.42 8.61 -2.88
N HIS A 79 13.60 8.09 -3.22
CA HIS A 79 14.10 6.88 -2.58
C HIS A 79 14.35 7.18 -1.09
N PRO A 80 13.94 6.28 -0.18
CA PRO A 80 14.27 6.42 1.23
C PRO A 80 15.77 6.25 1.43
N SER A 81 16.31 6.81 2.52
CA SER A 81 17.69 6.60 2.88
C SER A 81 17.91 5.16 3.35
N ILE A 82 19.17 4.74 3.42
CA ILE A 82 19.54 3.43 3.96
C ILE A 82 19.03 3.30 5.40
N ASP A 83 19.12 4.36 6.19
CA ASP A 83 18.64 4.36 7.57
C ASP A 83 17.11 4.24 7.64
N ASP A 84 16.37 4.88 6.75
CA ASP A 84 14.91 4.76 6.70
C ASP A 84 14.50 3.29 6.49
N ILE A 85 15.19 2.59 5.61
CA ILE A 85 14.92 1.17 5.35
C ILE A 85 15.36 0.30 6.54
N ARG A 86 16.54 0.60 7.10
CA ARG A 86 17.07 -0.13 8.26
C ARG A 86 16.13 -0.05 9.45
N PHE A 87 15.52 1.11 9.68
CA PHE A 87 14.64 1.37 10.82
C PHE A 87 13.16 1.36 10.42
N ALA A 88 12.81 0.63 9.36
CA ALA A 88 11.43 0.53 8.88
C ALA A 88 10.48 0.05 9.99
N ALA A 89 10.94 -0.88 10.84
CA ALA A 89 10.14 -1.40 11.96
C ALA A 89 9.79 -0.34 13.00
N SER A 90 10.50 0.80 13.04
CA SER A 90 10.18 1.90 13.94
C SER A 90 9.29 2.97 13.29
N GLY A 91 8.67 2.67 12.15
CA GLY A 91 7.68 3.54 11.52
C GLY A 91 8.24 4.57 10.55
N ARG A 92 9.51 4.48 10.18
CA ARG A 92 10.13 5.42 9.25
C ARG A 92 9.48 5.40 7.86
N ILE A 93 9.26 4.19 7.34
CA ILE A 93 8.61 4.03 6.03
C ILE A 93 7.15 4.46 6.12
N ASP A 94 6.46 4.11 7.20
CA ASP A 94 5.06 4.49 7.42
C ASP A 94 4.88 6.01 7.41
N ALA A 95 5.81 6.75 8.03
CA ALA A 95 5.78 8.20 8.02
C ALA A 95 5.94 8.76 6.60
N LEU A 96 6.82 8.18 5.79
CA LEU A 96 7.01 8.60 4.40
C LEU A 96 5.76 8.34 3.56
N ILE A 97 5.05 7.26 3.82
CA ILE A 97 3.79 6.94 3.13
C ILE A 97 2.72 7.99 3.46
N ILE A 98 2.58 8.36 4.73
CA ILE A 98 1.63 9.39 5.16
C ILE A 98 1.99 10.74 4.53
N ASP A 99 3.27 11.10 4.51
CA ASP A 99 3.72 12.33 3.87
C ASP A 99 3.36 12.36 2.39
N MET A 100 3.49 11.24 1.70
CA MET A 100 3.10 11.12 0.29
C MET A 100 1.61 11.40 0.11
N ALA A 101 0.77 10.89 1.00
CA ALA A 101 -0.67 11.16 0.95
C ALA A 101 -0.97 12.65 1.17
N LYS A 102 -0.28 13.29 2.11
CA LYS A 102 -0.43 14.73 2.37
C LYS A 102 -0.03 15.56 1.15
N GLN A 103 1.15 15.28 0.59
CA GLN A 103 1.70 16.03 -0.54
C GLN A 103 0.83 15.95 -1.77
N ASN A 104 0.11 14.86 -1.96
CA ASN A 104 -0.73 14.62 -3.13
C ASN A 104 -2.22 14.81 -2.86
N ASN A 105 -2.57 15.24 -1.66
CA ASN A 105 -3.96 15.38 -1.23
C ASN A 105 -4.74 14.10 -1.54
N ALA A 106 -4.16 12.97 -1.18
CA ALA A 106 -4.63 11.64 -1.56
C ALA A 106 -5.32 10.93 -0.39
N ILE A 107 -6.10 9.91 -0.74
CA ILE A 107 -6.69 8.99 0.23
C ILE A 107 -5.69 7.86 0.45
N LEU A 108 -5.37 7.58 1.71
CA LEU A 108 -4.48 6.47 2.08
C LEU A 108 -5.28 5.19 2.23
N TYR A 109 -4.92 4.16 1.48
CA TYR A 109 -5.48 2.81 1.64
C TYR A 109 -4.52 1.97 2.45
N THR A 110 -4.98 1.41 3.56
CA THR A 110 -4.16 0.60 4.47
C THR A 110 -4.97 -0.52 5.11
N SER A 111 -4.29 -1.60 5.47
CA SER A 111 -4.84 -2.69 6.29
C SER A 111 -4.19 -2.71 7.68
N ASP A 112 -3.30 -1.76 7.97
CA ASP A 112 -2.64 -1.63 9.26
C ASP A 112 -3.41 -0.64 10.13
N ASN A 113 -3.97 -1.11 11.24
CA ASN A 113 -4.79 -0.27 12.11
C ASN A 113 -3.99 0.89 12.70
N VAL A 114 -2.74 0.67 13.06
CA VAL A 114 -1.89 1.75 13.62
C VAL A 114 -1.67 2.82 12.56
N GLN A 115 -1.34 2.44 11.34
CA GLN A 115 -1.15 3.37 10.24
C GLN A 115 -2.42 4.17 9.95
N HIS A 116 -3.57 3.49 9.98
CA HIS A 116 -4.87 4.14 9.83
C HIS A 116 -5.11 5.20 10.90
N LEU A 117 -4.86 4.86 12.17
CA LEU A 117 -5.08 5.78 13.28
C LEU A 117 -4.10 6.97 13.24
N VAL A 118 -2.84 6.72 12.93
CA VAL A 118 -1.85 7.79 12.83
C VAL A 118 -2.19 8.73 11.69
N ALA A 119 -2.53 8.20 10.52
CA ALA A 119 -2.91 9.02 9.36
C ALA A 119 -4.14 9.86 9.66
N ALA A 120 -5.16 9.27 10.28
CA ALA A 120 -6.37 9.99 10.67
C ALA A 120 -6.05 11.10 11.68
N ALA A 121 -5.17 10.84 12.64
CA ALA A 121 -4.74 11.84 13.61
C ALA A 121 -3.99 13.00 12.94
N GLU A 122 -3.35 12.76 11.81
CA GLU A 122 -2.67 13.78 11.01
C GLU A 122 -3.58 14.39 9.93
N ASP A 123 -4.87 14.15 10.03
CA ASP A 123 -5.89 14.70 9.11
C ASP A 123 -5.75 14.21 7.67
N VAL A 124 -5.30 12.98 7.51
CA VAL A 124 -5.24 12.31 6.21
C VAL A 124 -6.46 11.41 6.08
N GLN A 125 -7.20 11.55 4.99
CA GLN A 125 -8.33 10.67 4.70
C GLN A 125 -7.83 9.26 4.43
N THR A 126 -8.45 8.26 5.07
CA THR A 126 -8.04 6.87 4.93
C THR A 126 -9.21 5.97 4.58
N VAL A 127 -8.90 4.88 3.88
CA VAL A 127 -9.77 3.72 3.73
C VAL A 127 -9.06 2.54 4.36
N PHE A 128 -9.66 2.01 5.43
CA PHE A 128 -9.10 0.88 6.16
C PHE A 128 -9.71 -0.41 5.66
N LEU A 129 -8.88 -1.25 5.05
CA LEU A 129 -9.30 -2.56 4.55
C LEU A 129 -8.95 -3.60 5.61
N ARG A 130 -9.95 -4.08 6.32
CA ARG A 130 -9.76 -5.00 7.46
C ARG A 130 -9.13 -6.31 7.03
N PRO A 131 -8.11 -6.79 7.75
CA PRO A 131 -7.53 -8.11 7.47
C PRO A 131 -8.60 -9.20 7.58
N LYS A 132 -8.56 -10.17 6.66
CA LYS A 132 -9.53 -11.29 6.59
C LYS A 132 -9.11 -12.50 7.44
N ILE A 133 -7.95 -12.41 8.08
CA ILE A 133 -7.33 -13.55 8.75
C ILE A 133 -8.21 -14.16 9.84
N ILE A 134 -8.97 -13.34 10.57
CA ILE A 134 -9.88 -13.82 11.62
C ILE A 134 -10.99 -14.68 11.04
N SER A 135 -11.60 -14.24 9.93
CA SER A 135 -12.65 -14.99 9.24
C SER A 135 -12.14 -16.34 8.74
N GLU A 136 -10.96 -16.35 8.12
CA GLU A 136 -10.34 -17.56 7.62
C GLU A 136 -10.02 -18.52 8.77
N THR A 137 -9.51 -18.02 9.89
CA THR A 137 -9.24 -18.84 11.07
C THR A 137 -10.51 -19.46 11.62
N LEU A 138 -11.60 -18.70 11.73
CA LEU A 138 -12.88 -19.20 12.23
C LEU A 138 -13.48 -20.26 11.32
N GLU A 139 -13.40 -20.09 10.02
CA GLU A 139 -13.85 -21.08 9.05
C GLU A 139 -13.05 -22.38 9.17
N PHE A 140 -11.75 -22.26 9.40
CA PHE A 140 -10.87 -23.41 9.55
C PHE A 140 -11.19 -24.23 10.81
N LEU A 141 -11.71 -23.59 11.84
CA LEU A 141 -12.05 -24.23 13.10
C LEU A 141 -13.43 -24.88 13.10
N LYS A 142 -14.24 -24.66 12.08
CA LYS A 142 -15.50 -25.35 11.93
C LYS A 142 -15.25 -26.78 11.49
#